data_70d32713b4d4d27897787a1ed1dab402
#
_entry.id   70d32713b4d4d27897787a1ed1dab402
#
_cell.length_a   1.000
_cell.length_b   1.000
_cell.length_c   1.000
_cell.angle_alpha   90.00
_cell.angle_beta   90.00
_cell.angle_gamma   90.00
#
_symmetry.space_group_name_H-M   'P 1'
#
loop_
_entity.id
_entity.type
_entity.pdbx_description
1 polymer ?
#
loop_
_entity_poly.entity_id
_entity_poly.type
_entity_poly.pdbx_seq_one_letter_code
_entity_poly.pdbx_strand_id
1 'polypeptide(L)'
;MVDNKQNKSQQSSIDDFVTDSNVSRYVVYTDGSCIPNPGPGGWAYEIRNSQDEIIESLSGSDKNTTNNRMELTAVIKSLQSDYINNDSIVTIKSDSQLIINTMIKNWKKKENIDLWEELEEFKKMKNLRCEWEWVKAHAGIEGNENVDQKANQEARMSHLSNDGDVNMVDVSDKNQTIRMAKAVSEIKLSKTAFQMTKSNDSKKGNVLATARIAGIQAAKKTHELIPLCHQINLTNININFILDDDLGFVTVDSEVKCIGNTGVEMEALTVVTVASLTIYDMLKSVDKRIVINDIHLISKSGGKSGDFNY
;
A
#
# COMPACT_ATOMS: atom_id res chain seq x y z
N MET A 1 88.48 -25.84 12.09
CA MET A 1 87.40 -26.41 11.28
C MET A 1 86.11 -25.96 11.93
N VAL A 2 85.53 -24.89 11.50
CA VAL A 2 84.31 -24.32 12.03
C VAL A 2 83.42 -24.10 10.85
N ASP A 3 82.28 -24.84 10.83
CA ASP A 3 81.23 -24.77 9.84
C ASP A 3 80.36 -23.53 10.07
N ASN A 4 80.32 -22.67 9.05
CA ASN A 4 79.41 -21.55 8.92
C ASN A 4 78.09 -22.03 8.31
N LYS A 5 77.02 -22.11 9.10
CA LYS A 5 75.68 -22.18 8.60
C LYS A 5 75.02 -20.81 8.64
N GLN A 6 74.80 -20.31 7.45
CA GLN A 6 74.09 -19.07 7.20
C GLN A 6 72.62 -19.20 7.56
N ASN A 7 72.16 -18.27 8.44
CA ASN A 7 70.76 -17.99 8.68
C ASN A 7 70.14 -17.31 7.46
N LYS A 8 69.23 -17.97 6.76
CA LYS A 8 68.29 -17.29 5.87
C LYS A 8 67.12 -16.76 6.71
N SER A 9 67.11 -15.46 6.94
CA SER A 9 65.99 -14.70 7.45
C SER A 9 64.79 -14.85 6.50
N GLN A 10 63.71 -15.35 7.05
CA GLN A 10 62.39 -15.26 6.44
C GLN A 10 61.97 -13.80 6.37
N GLN A 11 61.94 -13.27 5.17
CA GLN A 11 61.24 -12.02 4.86
C GLN A 11 59.79 -12.37 4.60
N SER A 12 58.97 -12.35 5.64
CA SER A 12 57.51 -12.43 5.53
C SER A 12 57.04 -11.14 4.87
N SER A 13 56.42 -11.31 3.72
CA SER A 13 55.72 -10.26 2.96
C SER A 13 54.66 -9.59 3.82
N ILE A 14 54.92 -8.30 4.13
CA ILE A 14 53.95 -7.38 4.74
C ILE A 14 53.15 -6.73 3.59
N ASP A 15 52.35 -7.48 2.88
CA ASP A 15 51.57 -6.96 1.75
C ASP A 15 50.12 -7.49 1.71
N ASP A 16 49.53 -7.91 2.86
CA ASP A 16 48.15 -8.37 2.89
C ASP A 16 47.28 -7.69 3.97
N PHE A 17 47.57 -6.45 4.34
CA PHE A 17 46.66 -5.59 5.10
C PHE A 17 46.37 -4.31 4.34
N VAL A 18 45.79 -4.45 3.15
CA VAL A 18 45.00 -3.35 2.58
C VAL A 18 43.77 -3.23 3.43
N THR A 19 43.74 -2.27 4.31
CA THR A 19 42.61 -1.95 5.16
C THR A 19 41.42 -1.62 4.30
N ASP A 20 40.37 -2.42 4.44
CA ASP A 20 39.02 -2.36 3.80
C ASP A 20 38.23 -1.09 4.22
N SER A 21 38.93 -0.04 4.66
CA SER A 21 38.39 1.18 5.27
C SER A 21 37.78 2.18 4.29
N ASN A 22 37.81 1.91 2.97
CA ASN A 22 37.30 2.84 1.94
C ASN A 22 36.20 2.22 1.03
N VAL A 23 35.75 1.00 1.28
CA VAL A 23 34.73 0.36 0.45
C VAL A 23 33.33 0.68 0.99
N SER A 24 32.51 1.33 0.19
CA SER A 24 31.13 1.62 0.55
C SER A 24 30.32 0.32 0.71
N ARG A 25 29.52 0.24 1.76
CA ARG A 25 28.68 -0.91 2.07
C ARG A 25 27.22 -0.50 2.10
N TYR A 26 26.39 -1.29 1.44
CA TYR A 26 24.95 -1.06 1.37
C TYR A 26 24.19 -2.34 1.71
N VAL A 27 23.04 -2.18 2.35
CA VAL A 27 22.04 -3.23 2.52
C VAL A 27 20.85 -2.89 1.63
N VAL A 28 20.40 -3.85 0.83
CA VAL A 28 19.31 -3.66 -0.13
C VAL A 28 18.24 -4.70 0.13
N TYR A 29 17.05 -4.27 0.45
CA TYR A 29 15.85 -5.12 0.49
C TYR A 29 15.15 -5.04 -0.85
N THR A 30 14.70 -6.19 -1.36
CA THR A 30 14.02 -6.27 -2.67
C THR A 30 12.84 -7.22 -2.62
N ASP A 31 11.76 -6.84 -3.30
CA ASP A 31 10.61 -7.71 -3.51
C ASP A 31 9.93 -7.46 -4.86
N GLY A 32 9.19 -8.47 -5.33
CA GLY A 32 8.41 -8.44 -6.55
C GLY A 32 7.09 -9.16 -6.41
N SER A 33 6.02 -8.57 -6.92
CA SER A 33 4.67 -9.11 -6.87
C SER A 33 4.02 -9.11 -8.25
N CYS A 34 3.21 -10.12 -8.54
CA CYS A 34 2.43 -10.19 -9.78
C CYS A 34 1.04 -10.74 -9.48
N ILE A 35 -0.01 -9.95 -9.75
CA ILE A 35 -1.39 -10.28 -9.39
C ILE A 35 -2.35 -9.89 -10.52
N PRO A 36 -2.97 -10.88 -11.26
CA PRO A 36 -2.69 -12.32 -11.23
C PRO A 36 -1.30 -12.67 -11.76
N ASN A 37 -0.79 -13.86 -11.53
CA ASN A 37 0.51 -14.32 -12.05
C ASN A 37 0.31 -15.45 -13.08
N PRO A 38 0.63 -15.26 -14.40
CA PRO A 38 1.17 -14.04 -15.01
C PRO A 38 0.14 -12.92 -15.16
N GLY A 39 0.64 -11.67 -15.23
CA GLY A 39 -0.22 -10.48 -15.40
C GLY A 39 0.49 -9.20 -14.99
N PRO A 40 -0.26 -8.18 -14.51
CA PRO A 40 0.33 -6.97 -13.96
C PRO A 40 1.18 -7.28 -12.73
N GLY A 41 2.36 -6.69 -12.68
CA GLY A 41 3.28 -6.88 -11.57
C GLY A 41 3.91 -5.58 -11.09
N GLY A 42 4.43 -5.61 -9.87
CA GLY A 42 5.17 -4.52 -9.24
C GLY A 42 6.49 -5.01 -8.67
N TRP A 43 7.47 -4.15 -8.66
CA TRP A 43 8.76 -4.35 -8.04
C TRP A 43 9.03 -3.22 -7.05
N ALA A 44 9.78 -3.52 -6.00
CA ALA A 44 10.23 -2.51 -5.04
C ALA A 44 11.61 -2.85 -4.47
N TYR A 45 12.37 -1.80 -4.13
CA TYR A 45 13.59 -1.93 -3.36
C TYR A 45 13.74 -0.81 -2.34
N GLU A 46 14.56 -1.07 -1.32
CA GLU A 46 14.97 -0.13 -0.30
C GLU A 46 16.47 -0.28 -0.08
N ILE A 47 17.25 0.80 -0.23
CA ILE A 47 18.70 0.85 -0.03
C ILE A 47 18.98 1.53 1.31
N ARG A 48 19.78 0.87 2.15
CA ARG A 48 20.25 1.40 3.42
C ARG A 48 21.78 1.55 3.41
N ASN A 49 22.27 2.58 4.10
CA ASN A 49 23.70 2.78 4.32
C ASN A 49 24.22 1.91 5.48
N SER A 50 25.50 2.04 5.80
CA SER A 50 26.15 1.30 6.91
C SER A 50 25.64 1.67 8.31
N GLN A 51 24.89 2.76 8.46
CA GLN A 51 24.23 3.19 9.70
C GLN A 51 22.77 2.70 9.77
N ASP A 52 22.34 1.85 8.82
CA ASP A 52 20.97 1.36 8.67
C ASP A 52 19.94 2.47 8.34
N GLU A 53 20.40 3.62 7.82
CA GLU A 53 19.52 4.69 7.37
C GLU A 53 19.06 4.42 5.94
N ILE A 54 17.77 4.63 5.66
CA ILE A 54 17.21 4.51 4.31
C ILE A 54 17.72 5.69 3.47
N ILE A 55 18.48 5.40 2.41
CA ILE A 55 19.00 6.41 1.49
C ILE A 55 18.20 6.48 0.19
N GLU A 56 17.54 5.39 -0.19
CA GLU A 56 16.62 5.35 -1.32
C GLU A 56 15.57 4.26 -1.11
N SER A 57 14.35 4.52 -1.57
CA SER A 57 13.30 3.51 -1.63
C SER A 57 12.40 3.80 -2.83
N LEU A 58 12.44 2.93 -3.85
CA LEU A 58 11.69 3.08 -5.09
C LEU A 58 10.86 1.83 -5.39
N SER A 59 9.82 2.04 -6.17
CA SER A 59 8.95 0.99 -6.71
C SER A 59 8.53 1.34 -8.14
N GLY A 60 8.01 0.36 -8.85
CA GLY A 60 7.44 0.53 -10.17
C GLY A 60 6.70 -0.71 -10.63
N SER A 61 6.10 -0.66 -11.81
CA SER A 61 5.24 -1.72 -12.31
C SER A 61 5.54 -2.12 -13.75
N ASP A 62 5.11 -3.33 -14.12
CA ASP A 62 5.04 -3.83 -15.47
C ASP A 62 3.66 -4.45 -15.69
N LYS A 63 3.08 -4.26 -16.88
CA LYS A 63 1.71 -4.68 -17.18
C LYS A 63 1.56 -6.15 -17.52
N ASN A 64 2.61 -6.77 -18.02
CA ASN A 64 2.58 -8.15 -18.47
C ASN A 64 3.86 -8.87 -18.07
N THR A 65 3.84 -9.44 -16.88
CA THR A 65 5.02 -10.02 -16.28
C THR A 65 4.70 -11.25 -15.42
N THR A 66 5.66 -11.72 -14.65
CA THR A 66 5.52 -12.77 -13.65
C THR A 66 6.19 -12.37 -12.33
N ASN A 67 5.80 -13.03 -11.24
CA ASN A 67 6.39 -12.78 -9.93
C ASN A 67 7.93 -12.85 -9.98
N ASN A 68 8.48 -13.92 -10.53
CA ASN A 68 9.94 -14.09 -10.64
C ASN A 68 10.64 -12.99 -11.45
N ARG A 69 9.97 -12.46 -12.49
CA ARG A 69 10.52 -11.32 -13.25
C ARG A 69 10.55 -10.06 -12.41
N MET A 70 9.50 -9.79 -11.64
CA MET A 70 9.44 -8.60 -10.77
C MET A 70 10.46 -8.65 -9.65
N GLU A 71 10.66 -9.82 -9.03
CA GLU A 71 11.71 -10.04 -8.04
C GLU A 71 13.12 -9.76 -8.62
N LEU A 72 13.42 -10.29 -9.82
CA LEU A 72 14.68 -10.00 -10.51
C LEU A 72 14.82 -8.52 -10.88
N THR A 73 13.73 -7.92 -11.38
CA THR A 73 13.71 -6.50 -11.73
C THR A 73 14.00 -5.63 -10.52
N ALA A 74 13.45 -5.95 -9.35
CA ALA A 74 13.72 -5.23 -8.11
C ALA A 74 15.22 -5.20 -7.78
N VAL A 75 15.90 -6.36 -7.90
CA VAL A 75 17.35 -6.46 -7.69
C VAL A 75 18.11 -5.63 -8.72
N ILE A 76 17.80 -5.76 -10.02
CA ILE A 76 18.47 -5.03 -11.09
C ILE A 76 18.31 -3.52 -10.88
N LYS A 77 17.08 -3.05 -10.63
CA LYS A 77 16.77 -1.65 -10.39
C LYS A 77 17.52 -1.07 -9.18
N SER A 78 17.66 -1.83 -8.12
CA SER A 78 18.44 -1.41 -6.97
C SER A 78 19.93 -1.22 -7.30
N LEU A 79 20.54 -2.10 -8.10
CA LEU A 79 21.93 -2.00 -8.51
C LEU A 79 22.17 -0.88 -9.55
N GLN A 80 21.11 -0.48 -10.28
CA GLN A 80 21.12 0.66 -11.18
C GLN A 80 21.13 2.01 -10.45
N SER A 81 20.73 2.05 -9.18
CA SER A 81 20.67 3.28 -8.38
C SER A 81 22.00 4.05 -8.38
N ASP A 82 21.91 5.38 -8.47
CA ASP A 82 23.07 6.28 -8.40
C ASP A 82 23.70 6.33 -7.00
N TYR A 83 22.96 5.88 -5.97
CA TYR A 83 23.49 5.79 -4.60
C TYR A 83 24.46 4.63 -4.40
N ILE A 84 24.39 3.57 -5.23
CA ILE A 84 25.35 2.46 -5.20
C ILE A 84 26.58 2.81 -6.04
N ASN A 85 27.65 3.16 -5.36
CA ASN A 85 28.93 3.51 -5.98
C ASN A 85 29.61 2.27 -6.61
N ASN A 86 30.53 2.53 -7.56
CA ASN A 86 31.40 1.48 -8.08
C ASN A 86 32.29 0.91 -6.95
N ASP A 87 32.75 -0.32 -7.14
CA ASP A 87 33.62 -1.04 -6.19
C ASP A 87 33.03 -1.26 -4.80
N SER A 88 31.68 -1.18 -4.67
CA SER A 88 30.96 -1.34 -3.39
C SER A 88 30.67 -2.79 -3.04
N ILE A 89 30.42 -3.02 -1.76
CA ILE A 89 29.84 -4.25 -1.24
C ILE A 89 28.34 -4.01 -1.01
N VAL A 90 27.51 -4.87 -1.63
CA VAL A 90 26.05 -4.76 -1.57
C VAL A 90 25.48 -6.07 -1.02
N THR A 91 24.91 -6.02 0.17
CA THR A 91 24.21 -7.16 0.76
C THR A 91 22.74 -7.10 0.31
N ILE A 92 22.33 -8.02 -0.57
CA ILE A 92 20.97 -8.12 -1.09
C ILE A 92 20.16 -9.09 -0.24
N LYS A 93 19.09 -8.59 0.35
CA LYS A 93 18.15 -9.32 1.19
C LYS A 93 16.82 -9.49 0.46
N SER A 94 16.41 -10.73 0.25
CA SER A 94 15.16 -11.08 -0.44
C SER A 94 14.57 -12.36 0.12
N ASP A 95 13.25 -12.49 0.09
CA ASP A 95 12.55 -13.73 0.42
C ASP A 95 12.39 -14.67 -0.79
N SER A 96 12.82 -14.23 -1.97
CA SER A 96 12.86 -15.04 -3.18
C SER A 96 13.88 -16.18 -3.09
N GLN A 97 13.38 -17.37 -2.81
CA GLN A 97 14.21 -18.57 -2.81
C GLN A 97 14.87 -18.84 -4.17
N LEU A 98 14.22 -18.45 -5.27
CA LEU A 98 14.77 -18.60 -6.61
C LEU A 98 16.03 -17.76 -6.77
N ILE A 99 16.00 -16.48 -6.46
CA ILE A 99 17.15 -15.59 -6.60
C ILE A 99 18.27 -16.03 -5.68
N ILE A 100 18.00 -16.18 -4.40
CA ILE A 100 19.00 -16.49 -3.38
C ILE A 100 19.69 -17.84 -3.67
N ASN A 101 18.92 -18.90 -3.97
CA ASN A 101 19.53 -20.21 -4.27
C ASN A 101 20.27 -20.21 -5.63
N THR A 102 19.82 -19.45 -6.61
CA THR A 102 20.54 -19.30 -7.88
C THR A 102 21.91 -18.65 -7.66
N MET A 103 21.97 -17.62 -6.83
CA MET A 103 23.19 -16.87 -6.59
C MET A 103 24.15 -17.54 -5.61
N ILE A 104 23.64 -18.23 -4.57
CA ILE A 104 24.47 -18.90 -3.57
C ILE A 104 24.82 -20.35 -3.99
N LYS A 105 23.83 -21.09 -4.52
CA LYS A 105 23.98 -22.53 -4.82
C LYS A 105 24.21 -22.84 -6.30
N ASN A 106 24.38 -21.80 -7.13
CA ASN A 106 24.58 -21.92 -8.58
C ASN A 106 23.47 -22.75 -9.28
N TRP A 107 22.22 -22.53 -8.93
CA TRP A 107 21.12 -23.17 -9.63
C TRP A 107 21.10 -22.77 -11.10
N LYS A 108 20.71 -23.69 -11.99
CA LYS A 108 20.64 -23.40 -13.42
C LYS A 108 19.58 -22.34 -13.70
N LYS A 109 19.98 -21.27 -14.33
CA LYS A 109 19.12 -20.22 -14.89
C LYS A 109 18.40 -20.83 -16.11
N LYS A 110 17.11 -21.19 -15.96
CA LYS A 110 16.31 -21.85 -17.02
C LYS A 110 15.35 -20.87 -17.70
N GLU A 111 14.87 -19.88 -16.95
CA GLU A 111 13.90 -18.87 -17.37
C GLU A 111 14.45 -17.49 -17.06
N ASN A 112 13.86 -16.46 -17.69
CA ASN A 112 14.23 -15.05 -17.50
C ASN A 112 15.74 -14.79 -17.73
N ILE A 113 16.31 -15.45 -18.74
CA ILE A 113 17.76 -15.38 -19.06
C ILE A 113 18.17 -13.95 -19.32
N ASP A 114 17.31 -13.16 -20.00
CA ASP A 114 17.46 -11.74 -20.26
C ASP A 114 17.77 -10.93 -18.98
N LEU A 115 16.98 -11.13 -17.93
CA LEU A 115 17.18 -10.43 -16.65
C LEU A 115 18.40 -10.93 -15.88
N TRP A 116 18.70 -12.22 -15.97
CA TRP A 116 19.93 -12.75 -15.37
C TRP A 116 21.20 -12.22 -16.03
N GLU A 117 21.19 -12.06 -17.35
CA GLU A 117 22.30 -11.46 -18.10
C GLU A 117 22.46 -9.98 -17.72
N GLU A 118 21.36 -9.22 -17.70
CA GLU A 118 21.34 -7.81 -17.26
C GLU A 118 21.91 -7.65 -15.85
N LEU A 119 21.51 -8.50 -14.90
CA LEU A 119 22.01 -8.49 -13.53
C LEU A 119 23.54 -8.67 -13.48
N GLU A 120 24.06 -9.67 -14.21
CA GLU A 120 25.52 -9.93 -14.23
C GLU A 120 26.31 -8.82 -14.93
N GLU A 121 25.74 -8.21 -15.98
CA GLU A 121 26.34 -7.05 -16.65
C GLU A 121 26.48 -5.86 -15.70
N PHE A 122 25.42 -5.50 -14.96
CA PHE A 122 25.47 -4.39 -14.01
C PHE A 122 26.44 -4.65 -12.86
N LYS A 123 26.45 -5.85 -12.30
CA LYS A 123 27.43 -6.23 -11.27
C LYS A 123 28.87 -6.05 -11.78
N LYS A 124 29.15 -6.48 -13.02
CA LYS A 124 30.45 -6.37 -13.63
C LYS A 124 30.80 -4.93 -13.99
N MET A 125 29.85 -4.18 -14.54
CA MET A 125 30.05 -2.78 -14.95
C MET A 125 30.44 -1.89 -13.78
N LYS A 126 29.76 -2.02 -12.65
CA LYS A 126 30.06 -1.27 -11.41
C LYS A 126 31.10 -1.94 -10.52
N ASN A 127 31.65 -3.11 -10.90
CA ASN A 127 32.56 -3.93 -10.12
C ASN A 127 32.04 -4.20 -8.69
N LEU A 128 30.78 -4.62 -8.59
CA LEU A 128 30.11 -4.83 -7.29
C LEU A 128 30.43 -6.20 -6.70
N ARG A 129 30.71 -6.21 -5.40
CA ARG A 129 30.73 -7.44 -4.61
C ARG A 129 29.36 -7.61 -3.98
N CYS A 130 28.53 -8.52 -4.54
CA CYS A 130 27.19 -8.80 -4.02
C CYS A 130 27.21 -9.99 -3.04
N GLU A 131 26.71 -9.76 -1.84
CA GLU A 131 26.41 -10.75 -0.83
C GLU A 131 24.90 -11.02 -0.84
N TRP A 132 24.47 -12.27 -0.66
CA TRP A 132 23.08 -12.68 -0.80
C TRP A 132 22.58 -13.27 0.49
N GLU A 133 21.49 -12.72 1.03
CA GLU A 133 20.91 -13.16 2.30
C GLU A 133 19.41 -13.44 2.10
N TRP A 134 19.01 -14.67 2.43
CA TRP A 134 17.60 -15.01 2.44
C TRP A 134 16.93 -14.48 3.71
N VAL A 135 15.82 -13.78 3.55
CA VAL A 135 14.95 -13.33 4.66
C VAL A 135 13.62 -14.08 4.58
N LYS A 136 13.01 -14.32 5.73
CA LYS A 136 11.71 -14.98 5.76
C LYS A 136 10.62 -13.94 5.49
N ALA A 137 9.72 -14.22 4.54
CA ALA A 137 8.53 -13.41 4.27
C ALA A 137 7.67 -13.24 5.53
N HIS A 138 7.13 -12.05 5.75
CA HIS A 138 6.23 -11.70 6.86
C HIS A 138 6.78 -12.08 8.26
N ALA A 139 8.07 -11.87 8.48
CA ALA A 139 8.73 -12.17 9.75
C ALA A 139 9.01 -10.93 10.63
N GLY A 140 8.41 -9.78 10.31
CA GLY A 140 8.59 -8.53 11.06
C GLY A 140 9.92 -7.82 10.75
N ILE A 141 10.60 -8.16 9.63
CA ILE A 141 11.81 -7.46 9.19
C ILE A 141 11.36 -6.21 8.42
N GLU A 142 11.52 -5.05 9.03
CA GLU A 142 10.98 -3.76 8.54
C GLU A 142 11.26 -3.51 7.05
N GLY A 143 12.53 -3.61 6.62
CA GLY A 143 12.88 -3.38 5.21
C GLY A 143 12.20 -4.34 4.24
N ASN A 144 12.04 -5.62 4.63
CA ASN A 144 11.33 -6.61 3.80
C ASN A 144 9.81 -6.35 3.74
N GLU A 145 9.20 -5.99 4.86
CA GLU A 145 7.77 -5.64 4.92
C GLU A 145 7.47 -4.38 4.09
N ASN A 146 8.36 -3.39 4.13
CA ASN A 146 8.23 -2.15 3.35
C ASN A 146 8.24 -2.42 1.83
N VAL A 147 9.17 -3.24 1.34
CA VAL A 147 9.26 -3.55 -0.09
C VAL A 147 8.14 -4.48 -0.55
N ASP A 148 7.71 -5.45 0.27
CA ASP A 148 6.53 -6.30 0.00
C ASP A 148 5.27 -5.44 -0.17
N GLN A 149 5.03 -4.52 0.76
CA GLN A 149 3.88 -3.63 0.68
C GLN A 149 3.90 -2.78 -0.61
N LYS A 150 5.05 -2.20 -0.97
CA LYS A 150 5.21 -1.37 -2.16
C LYS A 150 5.06 -2.17 -3.45
N ALA A 151 5.71 -3.33 -3.57
CA ALA A 151 5.60 -4.20 -4.74
C ALA A 151 4.14 -4.67 -4.96
N ASN A 152 3.44 -5.05 -3.89
CA ASN A 152 2.03 -5.40 -3.94
C ASN A 152 1.14 -4.21 -4.32
N GLN A 153 1.45 -3.00 -3.86
CA GLN A 153 0.72 -1.79 -4.23
C GLN A 153 0.88 -1.48 -5.72
N GLU A 154 2.10 -1.53 -6.25
CA GLU A 154 2.39 -1.33 -7.67
C GLU A 154 1.70 -2.38 -8.56
N ALA A 155 1.75 -3.66 -8.19
CA ALA A 155 1.06 -4.73 -8.89
C ALA A 155 -0.46 -4.50 -8.97
N ARG A 156 -1.05 -3.88 -7.94
CA ARG A 156 -2.48 -3.53 -7.90
C ARG A 156 -2.80 -2.24 -8.65
N MET A 157 -1.89 -1.25 -8.65
CA MET A 157 -2.08 0.04 -9.33
C MET A 157 -1.86 -0.04 -10.85
N SER A 158 -1.14 -1.05 -11.34
CA SER A 158 -0.91 -1.29 -12.76
C SER A 158 -2.17 -1.68 -13.57
N HIS A 159 -3.34 -1.69 -12.92
CA HIS A 159 -4.65 -1.85 -13.58
C HIS A 159 -5.09 -0.62 -14.41
N LEU A 160 -4.33 0.48 -14.38
CA LEU A 160 -4.53 1.58 -15.32
C LEU A 160 -3.99 1.16 -16.70
N SER A 161 -4.87 1.05 -17.70
CA SER A 161 -4.46 0.78 -19.08
C SER A 161 -3.55 1.89 -19.62
N ASN A 162 -2.70 1.57 -20.62
CA ASN A 162 -1.81 2.55 -21.26
C ASN A 162 -2.55 3.73 -21.89
N ASP A 163 -3.86 3.57 -22.14
CA ASP A 163 -4.70 4.56 -22.81
C ASP A 163 -5.47 5.45 -21.83
N GLY A 164 -5.18 5.35 -20.53
CA GLY A 164 -5.91 6.10 -19.51
C GLY A 164 -7.32 5.55 -19.22
N ASP A 165 -7.63 4.37 -19.73
CA ASP A 165 -8.92 3.73 -19.51
C ASP A 165 -9.09 3.33 -18.06
N VAL A 166 -10.22 3.73 -17.51
CA VAL A 166 -10.61 3.47 -16.13
C VAL A 166 -11.33 2.13 -16.07
N ASN A 167 -10.78 1.14 -15.39
CA ASN A 167 -11.36 -0.19 -15.30
C ASN A 167 -11.83 -0.52 -13.87
N MET A 168 -12.98 -1.15 -13.76
CA MET A 168 -13.47 -1.71 -12.49
C MET A 168 -12.66 -2.96 -12.14
N VAL A 169 -12.22 -3.06 -10.88
CA VAL A 169 -11.43 -4.21 -10.38
C VAL A 169 -12.26 -5.49 -10.40
N ASP A 170 -11.73 -6.57 -11.00
CA ASP A 170 -12.37 -7.88 -10.93
C ASP A 170 -12.28 -8.45 -9.50
N VAL A 171 -13.42 -8.89 -8.98
CA VAL A 171 -13.54 -9.47 -7.64
C VAL A 171 -14.09 -10.91 -7.66
N SER A 172 -14.15 -11.54 -8.84
CA SER A 172 -14.75 -12.86 -9.04
C SER A 172 -14.04 -13.95 -8.21
N ASP A 173 -12.72 -13.89 -8.11
CA ASP A 173 -11.89 -14.87 -7.41
C ASP A 173 -11.81 -14.65 -5.88
N LYS A 174 -12.46 -13.60 -5.35
CA LYS A 174 -12.44 -13.33 -3.92
C LYS A 174 -13.56 -14.11 -3.21
N ASN A 175 -13.20 -14.70 -2.07
CA ASN A 175 -14.18 -15.35 -1.21
C ASN A 175 -15.21 -14.35 -0.65
N GLN A 176 -16.45 -14.78 -0.56
CA GLN A 176 -17.47 -14.01 0.15
C GLN A 176 -17.19 -14.02 1.65
N THR A 177 -17.13 -12.85 2.24
CA THR A 177 -16.96 -12.65 3.68
C THR A 177 -17.95 -11.63 4.20
N ILE A 178 -18.23 -11.66 5.51
CA ILE A 178 -18.96 -10.57 6.16
C ILE A 178 -18.07 -9.34 6.16
N ARG A 179 -18.57 -8.23 5.63
CA ARG A 179 -17.86 -6.96 5.56
C ARG A 179 -18.65 -5.88 6.24
N MET A 180 -17.96 -5.02 6.95
CA MET A 180 -18.55 -3.89 7.65
C MET A 180 -17.70 -2.66 7.42
N ALA A 181 -18.35 -1.50 7.27
CA ALA A 181 -17.70 -0.20 7.25
C ALA A 181 -18.50 0.81 8.06
N LYS A 182 -17.79 1.73 8.72
CA LYS A 182 -18.36 2.86 9.45
C LYS A 182 -17.78 4.15 8.91
N ALA A 183 -18.62 5.15 8.72
CA ALA A 183 -18.23 6.49 8.29
C ALA A 183 -18.95 7.55 9.13
N VAL A 184 -18.39 8.75 9.15
CA VAL A 184 -18.92 9.90 9.87
C VAL A 184 -18.95 11.13 8.98
N SER A 185 -19.83 12.09 9.30
CA SER A 185 -19.75 13.47 8.85
C SER A 185 -20.26 14.39 9.92
N GLU A 186 -19.79 15.64 9.93
CA GLU A 186 -20.26 16.70 10.82
C GLU A 186 -20.96 17.82 10.04
N ILE A 187 -22.05 18.33 10.61
CA ILE A 187 -22.80 19.43 10.01
C ILE A 187 -22.93 20.52 11.04
N LYS A 188 -22.34 21.68 10.74
CA LYS A 188 -22.44 22.87 11.57
C LYS A 188 -23.69 23.67 11.18
N LEU A 189 -24.59 23.85 12.14
CA LEU A 189 -25.85 24.59 11.99
C LEU A 189 -25.82 25.91 12.77
N SER A 190 -26.58 26.87 12.29
CA SER A 190 -26.88 28.02 13.14
C SER A 190 -27.80 27.61 14.30
N LYS A 191 -27.80 28.38 15.39
CA LYS A 191 -28.64 28.12 16.57
C LYS A 191 -30.10 27.90 16.22
N THR A 192 -30.65 28.69 15.28
CA THR A 192 -32.04 28.56 14.83
C THR A 192 -32.26 27.24 14.08
N ALA A 193 -31.39 26.93 13.11
CA ALA A 193 -31.50 25.68 12.34
C ALA A 193 -31.33 24.43 13.24
N PHE A 194 -30.43 24.50 14.21
CA PHE A 194 -30.22 23.45 15.20
C PHE A 194 -31.45 23.19 16.06
N GLN A 195 -32.04 24.26 16.61
CA GLN A 195 -33.27 24.13 17.43
C GLN A 195 -34.44 23.61 16.61
N MET A 196 -34.59 24.00 15.36
CA MET A 196 -35.64 23.44 14.48
C MET A 196 -35.42 21.96 14.19
N THR A 197 -34.18 21.52 14.08
CA THR A 197 -33.84 20.11 13.92
C THR A 197 -34.20 19.31 15.18
N LYS A 198 -33.87 19.85 16.35
CA LYS A 198 -34.09 19.24 17.66
C LYS A 198 -35.59 19.18 18.01
N SER A 199 -36.31 20.28 17.78
CA SER A 199 -37.78 20.35 18.06
C SER A 199 -38.64 19.69 17.00
N ASN A 200 -38.04 19.29 15.88
CA ASN A 200 -38.76 18.73 14.72
C ASN A 200 -39.79 19.70 14.11
N ASP A 201 -39.51 21.00 14.14
CA ASP A 201 -40.45 22.07 13.75
C ASP A 201 -40.09 22.68 12.37
N SER A 202 -39.53 21.85 11.47
CA SER A 202 -39.27 22.26 10.10
C SER A 202 -40.54 22.26 9.25
N LYS A 203 -40.73 23.29 8.44
CA LYS A 203 -41.88 23.36 7.49
C LYS A 203 -41.88 22.22 6.47
N LYS A 204 -40.73 21.61 6.21
CA LYS A 204 -40.59 20.45 5.32
C LYS A 204 -40.79 19.10 6.00
N GLY A 205 -41.09 19.06 7.29
CA GLY A 205 -41.28 17.86 8.09
C GLY A 205 -40.02 17.46 8.88
N ASN A 206 -39.96 16.19 9.31
CA ASN A 206 -38.92 15.68 10.18
C ASN A 206 -37.59 15.59 9.43
N VAL A 207 -36.63 16.49 9.81
CA VAL A 207 -35.33 16.63 9.18
C VAL A 207 -34.51 15.34 9.26
N LEU A 208 -34.35 14.79 10.46
CA LEU A 208 -33.49 13.61 10.70
C LEU A 208 -34.14 12.32 10.12
N ALA A 209 -35.43 12.18 10.18
CA ALA A 209 -36.09 11.03 9.56
C ALA A 209 -35.97 11.06 8.03
N THR A 210 -36.11 12.22 7.41
CA THR A 210 -35.92 12.39 5.96
C THR A 210 -34.48 12.12 5.56
N ALA A 211 -33.52 12.63 6.31
CA ALA A 211 -32.09 12.39 6.09
C ALA A 211 -31.74 10.90 6.21
N ARG A 212 -32.33 10.21 7.20
CA ARG A 212 -32.13 8.74 7.36
C ARG A 212 -32.61 7.97 6.14
N ILE A 213 -33.81 8.25 5.66
CA ILE A 213 -34.38 7.59 4.48
C ILE A 213 -33.49 7.84 3.25
N ALA A 214 -33.06 9.08 3.06
CA ALA A 214 -32.19 9.47 1.95
C ALA A 214 -30.83 8.75 2.00
N GLY A 215 -30.21 8.70 3.18
CA GLY A 215 -28.95 7.94 3.37
C GLY A 215 -29.09 6.45 3.07
N ILE A 216 -30.17 5.82 3.55
CA ILE A 216 -30.45 4.40 3.26
C ILE A 216 -30.64 4.17 1.75
N GLN A 217 -31.35 5.06 1.06
CA GLN A 217 -31.54 4.95 -0.39
C GLN A 217 -30.22 5.18 -1.14
N ALA A 218 -29.40 6.12 -0.68
CA ALA A 218 -28.10 6.42 -1.28
C ALA A 218 -27.15 5.22 -1.21
N ALA A 219 -27.05 4.55 -0.06
CA ALA A 219 -26.26 3.33 0.07
C ALA A 219 -26.62 2.27 -0.98
N LYS A 220 -27.93 2.08 -1.24
CA LYS A 220 -28.41 1.11 -2.24
C LYS A 220 -28.14 1.52 -3.69
N LYS A 221 -27.74 2.76 -3.92
CA LYS A 221 -27.48 3.36 -5.22
C LYS A 221 -26.04 3.81 -5.40
N THR A 222 -25.16 3.45 -4.50
CA THR A 222 -23.74 3.87 -4.56
C THR A 222 -23.09 3.51 -5.89
N HIS A 223 -23.32 2.31 -6.42
CA HIS A 223 -22.81 1.87 -7.71
C HIS A 223 -23.36 2.67 -8.92
N GLU A 224 -24.52 3.31 -8.79
CA GLU A 224 -25.08 4.21 -9.82
C GLU A 224 -24.43 5.61 -9.76
N LEU A 225 -23.86 6.00 -8.60
CA LEU A 225 -23.28 7.32 -8.36
C LEU A 225 -21.77 7.33 -8.55
N ILE A 226 -21.10 6.26 -8.17
CA ILE A 226 -19.64 6.13 -8.19
C ILE A 226 -19.26 5.11 -9.28
N PRO A 227 -18.64 5.57 -10.39
CA PRO A 227 -18.55 4.79 -11.63
C PRO A 227 -17.91 3.40 -11.52
N LEU A 228 -16.94 3.22 -10.60
CA LEU A 228 -16.20 1.97 -10.45
C LEU A 228 -16.64 1.12 -9.25
N CYS A 229 -17.71 1.51 -8.58
CA CYS A 229 -18.27 0.71 -7.50
C CYS A 229 -19.05 -0.49 -8.03
N HIS A 230 -18.82 -1.65 -7.42
CA HIS A 230 -19.62 -2.84 -7.67
C HIS A 230 -21.02 -2.71 -7.07
N GLN A 231 -21.98 -3.34 -7.71
CA GLN A 231 -23.29 -3.51 -7.10
C GLN A 231 -23.20 -4.54 -5.97
N ILE A 232 -23.50 -4.12 -4.73
CA ILE A 232 -23.37 -4.94 -3.53
C ILE A 232 -24.72 -5.18 -2.89
N ASN A 233 -25.00 -6.42 -2.50
CA ASN A 233 -26.18 -6.78 -1.73
C ASN A 233 -25.97 -6.44 -0.26
N LEU A 234 -26.48 -5.27 0.18
CA LEU A 234 -26.36 -4.82 1.55
C LEU A 234 -27.29 -5.59 2.47
N THR A 235 -26.78 -6.06 3.60
CA THR A 235 -27.53 -6.81 4.61
C THR A 235 -28.03 -5.92 5.74
N ASN A 236 -27.31 -4.82 6.04
CA ASN A 236 -27.73 -3.87 7.06
C ASN A 236 -27.21 -2.47 6.76
N ILE A 237 -27.98 -1.43 7.11
CA ILE A 237 -27.62 -0.02 7.05
C ILE A 237 -28.15 0.64 8.30
N ASN A 238 -27.28 1.05 9.20
CA ASN A 238 -27.62 1.84 10.39
C ASN A 238 -27.13 3.27 10.20
N ILE A 239 -27.97 4.23 10.62
CA ILE A 239 -27.62 5.66 10.60
C ILE A 239 -28.04 6.26 11.93
N ASN A 240 -27.11 6.89 12.63
CA ASN A 240 -27.38 7.61 13.86
C ASN A 240 -27.10 9.09 13.68
N PHE A 241 -27.79 9.91 14.47
CA PHE A 241 -27.59 11.35 14.55
C PHE A 241 -27.33 11.73 15.99
N ILE A 242 -26.21 12.40 16.22
CA ILE A 242 -25.81 12.92 17.53
C ILE A 242 -25.87 14.44 17.44
N LEU A 243 -26.66 15.06 18.33
CA LEU A 243 -26.82 16.49 18.39
C LEU A 243 -25.99 17.06 19.53
N ASP A 244 -25.04 17.93 19.21
CA ASP A 244 -24.22 18.64 20.18
C ASP A 244 -24.82 20.03 20.43
N ASP A 245 -25.47 20.21 21.57
CA ASP A 245 -26.14 21.45 21.96
C ASP A 245 -25.19 22.62 22.18
N ASP A 246 -23.95 22.33 22.63
CA ASP A 246 -22.96 23.34 23.00
C ASP A 246 -22.28 23.93 21.75
N LEU A 247 -21.95 23.07 20.80
CA LEU A 247 -21.23 23.44 19.59
C LEU A 247 -22.14 23.72 18.38
N GLY A 248 -23.41 23.28 18.44
CA GLY A 248 -24.37 23.43 17.34
C GLY A 248 -24.07 22.51 16.16
N PHE A 249 -23.46 21.34 16.40
CA PHE A 249 -23.19 20.32 15.41
C PHE A 249 -24.24 19.20 15.42
N VAL A 250 -24.48 18.66 14.24
CA VAL A 250 -25.12 17.36 14.08
C VAL A 250 -24.08 16.41 13.48
N THR A 251 -23.69 15.40 14.23
CA THR A 251 -22.86 14.31 13.73
C THR A 251 -23.76 13.24 13.13
N VAL A 252 -23.46 12.83 11.91
CA VAL A 252 -24.09 11.71 11.23
C VAL A 252 -23.09 10.57 11.19
N ASP A 253 -23.38 9.47 11.83
CA ASP A 253 -22.61 8.24 11.72
C ASP A 253 -23.38 7.14 10.99
N SER A 254 -22.65 6.30 10.25
CA SER A 254 -23.22 5.16 9.53
C SER A 254 -22.46 3.89 9.82
N GLU A 255 -23.18 2.78 9.85
CA GLU A 255 -22.63 1.42 9.81
C GLU A 255 -23.34 0.64 8.70
N VAL A 256 -22.56 0.17 7.73
CA VAL A 256 -23.06 -0.62 6.60
C VAL A 256 -22.44 -2.02 6.62
N LYS A 257 -23.27 -3.04 6.35
CA LYS A 257 -22.83 -4.45 6.31
C LYS A 257 -23.28 -5.13 5.02
N CYS A 258 -22.43 -6.04 4.53
CA CYS A 258 -22.79 -6.98 3.47
C CYS A 258 -22.15 -8.35 3.69
N ILE A 259 -22.57 -9.32 2.87
CA ILE A 259 -21.83 -10.56 2.61
C ILE A 259 -21.41 -10.47 1.14
N GLY A 260 -20.11 -10.35 0.88
CA GLY A 260 -19.65 -10.09 -0.49
C GLY A 260 -18.15 -10.19 -0.68
N ASN A 261 -17.75 -10.00 -1.93
CA ASN A 261 -16.37 -10.14 -2.41
C ASN A 261 -15.56 -8.82 -2.29
N THR A 262 -16.25 -7.68 -2.06
CA THR A 262 -15.63 -6.35 -1.90
C THR A 262 -16.18 -5.62 -0.67
N GLY A 263 -15.51 -4.56 -0.24
CA GLY A 263 -15.88 -3.78 0.94
C GLY A 263 -17.08 -2.87 0.70
N VAL A 264 -17.63 -2.29 1.77
CA VAL A 264 -18.79 -1.39 1.77
C VAL A 264 -18.41 0.03 2.25
N GLU A 265 -17.15 0.39 2.08
CA GLU A 265 -16.62 1.70 2.48
C GLU A 265 -17.33 2.84 1.75
N MET A 266 -17.55 2.68 0.43
CA MET A 266 -18.20 3.70 -0.39
C MET A 266 -19.68 3.84 -0.06
N GLU A 267 -20.36 2.74 0.26
CA GLU A 267 -21.73 2.76 0.74
C GLU A 267 -21.86 3.53 2.05
N ALA A 268 -20.95 3.30 3.01
CA ALA A 268 -20.95 4.01 4.29
C ALA A 268 -20.69 5.51 4.11
N LEU A 269 -19.70 5.90 3.28
CA LEU A 269 -19.41 7.29 2.96
C LEU A 269 -20.57 7.97 2.22
N THR A 270 -21.19 7.28 1.27
CA THR A 270 -22.35 7.79 0.51
C THR A 270 -23.54 8.04 1.44
N VAL A 271 -23.77 7.16 2.43
CA VAL A 271 -24.81 7.34 3.46
C VAL A 271 -24.64 8.69 4.15
N VAL A 272 -23.50 8.92 4.79
CA VAL A 272 -23.29 10.13 5.60
C VAL A 272 -23.30 11.39 4.76
N THR A 273 -22.77 11.32 3.54
CA THR A 273 -22.77 12.44 2.59
C THR A 273 -24.18 12.86 2.19
N VAL A 274 -25.02 11.91 1.76
CA VAL A 274 -26.36 12.20 1.28
C VAL A 274 -27.30 12.54 2.42
N ALA A 275 -27.13 11.92 3.59
CA ALA A 275 -27.88 12.32 4.80
C ALA A 275 -27.57 13.77 5.17
N SER A 276 -26.31 14.18 5.16
CA SER A 276 -25.88 15.55 5.45
C SER A 276 -26.39 16.57 4.43
N LEU A 277 -26.33 16.23 3.14
CA LEU A 277 -26.92 17.06 2.07
C LEU A 277 -28.44 17.21 2.23
N THR A 278 -29.10 16.16 2.71
CA THR A 278 -30.54 16.21 2.98
C THR A 278 -30.87 17.14 4.15
N ILE A 279 -30.09 17.09 5.24
CA ILE A 279 -30.22 18.05 6.35
C ILE A 279 -30.04 19.49 5.84
N TYR A 280 -29.00 19.72 5.00
CA TYR A 280 -28.79 21.02 4.35
C TYR A 280 -30.04 21.45 3.55
N ASP A 281 -30.55 20.61 2.66
CA ASP A 281 -31.73 20.94 1.84
C ASP A 281 -32.95 21.26 2.69
N MET A 282 -33.18 20.52 3.75
CA MET A 282 -34.33 20.72 4.64
C MET A 282 -34.25 22.06 5.39
N LEU A 283 -33.05 22.58 5.69
CA LEU A 283 -32.80 23.74 6.53
C LEU A 283 -32.30 24.99 5.77
N LYS A 284 -31.94 24.87 4.50
CA LYS A 284 -31.34 25.99 3.71
C LYS A 284 -32.23 27.25 3.59
N SER A 285 -33.55 27.10 3.81
CA SER A 285 -34.46 28.24 3.85
C SER A 285 -34.31 29.08 5.13
N VAL A 286 -33.76 28.49 6.19
CA VAL A 286 -33.51 29.12 7.50
C VAL A 286 -32.08 29.64 7.56
N ASP A 287 -31.11 28.84 7.10
CA ASP A 287 -29.70 29.22 7.05
C ASP A 287 -29.00 28.58 5.83
N LYS A 288 -28.42 29.44 4.99
CA LYS A 288 -27.63 29.01 3.84
C LYS A 288 -26.14 28.78 4.15
N ARG A 289 -25.70 29.16 5.35
CA ARG A 289 -24.29 29.09 5.80
C ARG A 289 -23.99 27.77 6.53
N ILE A 290 -24.87 26.75 6.42
CA ILE A 290 -24.62 25.39 6.91
C ILE A 290 -23.37 24.87 6.25
N VAL A 291 -22.46 24.32 7.06
CA VAL A 291 -21.21 23.70 6.61
C VAL A 291 -21.28 22.20 6.87
N ILE A 292 -21.00 21.42 5.84
CA ILE A 292 -20.80 19.97 5.96
C ILE A 292 -19.29 19.74 5.89
N ASN A 293 -18.73 19.12 6.90
CA ASN A 293 -17.30 18.89 7.04
C ASN A 293 -17.04 17.49 7.61
N ASP A 294 -15.77 17.16 7.69
CA ASP A 294 -15.25 15.96 8.35
C ASP A 294 -15.89 14.64 7.89
N ILE A 295 -16.05 14.51 6.55
CA ILE A 295 -16.56 13.27 5.96
C ILE A 295 -15.41 12.30 5.81
N HIS A 296 -15.40 11.22 6.63
CA HIS A 296 -14.35 10.20 6.54
C HIS A 296 -14.80 8.82 6.99
N LEU A 297 -13.98 7.82 6.65
CA LEU A 297 -14.15 6.43 7.08
C LEU A 297 -13.58 6.29 8.50
N ILE A 298 -14.37 5.76 9.44
CA ILE A 298 -13.93 5.47 10.80
C ILE A 298 -13.28 4.10 10.90
N SER A 299 -13.90 3.10 10.29
CA SER A 299 -13.37 1.74 10.34
C SER A 299 -13.92 0.88 9.23
N LYS A 300 -13.19 -0.18 8.92
CA LYS A 300 -13.67 -1.29 8.09
C LYS A 300 -13.15 -2.62 8.60
N SER A 301 -13.88 -3.70 8.33
CA SER A 301 -13.48 -5.07 8.69
C SER A 301 -13.96 -6.13 7.70
N GLY A 302 -13.36 -7.32 7.78
CA GLY A 302 -13.78 -8.52 7.06
C GLY A 302 -13.17 -8.68 5.66
N GLY A 303 -12.18 -7.89 5.27
CA GLY A 303 -11.48 -8.01 3.99
C GLY A 303 -10.11 -8.71 4.09
N LYS A 304 -9.57 -9.18 2.95
CA LYS A 304 -8.22 -9.77 2.87
C LYS A 304 -7.12 -8.76 3.25
N SER A 305 -7.36 -7.46 3.08
CA SER A 305 -6.45 -6.37 3.44
C SER A 305 -6.46 -5.99 4.93
N GLY A 306 -7.10 -6.81 5.78
CA GLY A 306 -7.17 -6.57 7.22
C GLY A 306 -8.19 -5.51 7.62
N ASP A 307 -8.28 -5.28 8.93
CA ASP A 307 -9.14 -4.27 9.52
C ASP A 307 -8.43 -2.91 9.53
N PHE A 308 -9.23 -1.86 9.37
CA PHE A 308 -8.77 -0.47 9.44
C PHE A 308 -9.54 0.26 10.53
N ASN A 309 -8.86 1.07 11.32
CA ASN A 309 -9.42 2.03 12.26
C ASN A 309 -8.67 3.35 12.09
N TYR A 310 -9.45 4.43 11.98
CA TYR A 310 -8.95 5.82 11.87
C TYR A 310 -8.30 6.28 13.16
#